data_46df71fd0094d77ee73b0444ca4e8836
#
_entry.id   46df71fd0094d77ee73b0444ca4e8836
#
_cell.length_a   1.000
_cell.length_b   1.000
_cell.length_c   1.000
_cell.angle_alpha   90.00
_cell.angle_beta   90.00
_cell.angle_gamma   90.00
#
_symmetry.space_group_name_H-M   'P 1'
#
loop_
_entity.id
_entity.type
_entity.pdbx_description
1 polymer ?
#
loop_
_entity_poly.entity_id
_entity_poly.type
_entity_poly.pdbx_seq_one_letter_code
_entity_poly.pdbx_strand_id
1 'polypeptide(L)'
;MSGFEAALLGDDQALYTSLASLTASPGSPLASDHGLTEVSTMLIGSETAARYILGHRDHLGDAPVFWTREQRGEEAATWLFFRHKYRYLERMAPRRPGGTSGRGFCVPETAVASSPAYERVLMFLAIALMESFGIRTWVTDDGGFAHTDGFALSHGRRAVIASWVRTEGASHLAVTARPGALRTFAEVTGHVSHHSATAAEKAGQRLAATAEYLNLDASWLGRRCAQLSAVGTERLARPRSRLLGLEGLEAACRFVAEQLVIIPRTRTAPTR
;
A
#
# COMPACT_ATOMS: atom_id res chain seq x y z
N MET A 1 -13.77 3.65 -8.10
CA MET A 1 -14.59 3.20 -6.96
C MET A 1 -15.90 2.55 -7.39
N SER A 2 -16.68 3.11 -8.34
CA SER A 2 -17.94 2.51 -8.80
C SER A 2 -17.80 1.08 -9.31
N GLY A 3 -16.72 0.74 -10.02
CA GLY A 3 -16.43 -0.62 -10.45
C GLY A 3 -16.20 -1.59 -9.29
N PHE A 4 -15.45 -1.18 -8.27
CA PHE A 4 -15.24 -1.96 -7.04
C PHE A 4 -16.57 -2.21 -6.33
N GLU A 5 -17.39 -1.18 -6.21
CA GLU A 5 -18.68 -1.28 -5.53
C GLU A 5 -19.64 -2.24 -6.23
N ALA A 6 -19.76 -2.14 -7.56
CA ALA A 6 -20.62 -3.03 -8.34
C ALA A 6 -20.20 -4.50 -8.21
N ALA A 7 -18.90 -4.78 -8.28
CA ALA A 7 -18.36 -6.13 -8.13
C ALA A 7 -18.65 -6.69 -6.72
N LEU A 8 -18.33 -5.94 -5.66
CA LEU A 8 -18.51 -6.40 -4.29
C LEU A 8 -19.98 -6.57 -3.90
N LEU A 9 -20.89 -5.77 -4.46
CA LEU A 9 -22.33 -5.94 -4.23
C LEU A 9 -22.90 -7.12 -5.01
N GLY A 10 -22.35 -7.40 -6.22
CA GLY A 10 -22.73 -8.58 -6.99
C GLY A 10 -22.36 -9.89 -6.31
N ASP A 11 -21.24 -9.90 -5.60
CA ASP A 11 -20.67 -11.08 -4.93
C ASP A 11 -20.99 -11.14 -3.41
N ASP A 12 -21.84 -10.27 -2.87
CA ASP A 12 -21.99 -10.03 -1.42
C ASP A 12 -22.19 -11.32 -0.61
N GLN A 13 -23.06 -12.24 -1.07
CA GLN A 13 -23.33 -13.50 -0.37
C GLN A 13 -22.11 -14.45 -0.33
N ALA A 14 -21.43 -14.59 -1.47
CA ALA A 14 -20.23 -15.42 -1.57
C ALA A 14 -19.09 -14.83 -0.75
N LEU A 15 -18.89 -13.51 -0.78
CA LEU A 15 -17.94 -12.78 0.03
C LEU A 15 -18.20 -12.97 1.54
N TYR A 16 -19.46 -12.88 1.95
CA TYR A 16 -19.82 -13.11 3.36
C TYR A 16 -19.40 -14.50 3.83
N THR A 17 -19.68 -15.52 3.03
CA THR A 17 -19.31 -16.91 3.33
C THR A 17 -17.78 -17.08 3.40
N SER A 18 -17.07 -16.56 2.41
CA SER A 18 -15.61 -16.65 2.34
C SER A 18 -14.93 -15.91 3.50
N LEU A 19 -15.37 -14.70 3.82
CA LEU A 19 -14.83 -13.92 4.95
C LEU A 19 -15.13 -14.55 6.31
N ALA A 20 -16.28 -15.22 6.46
CA ALA A 20 -16.61 -15.96 7.66
C ALA A 20 -15.69 -17.18 7.85
N SER A 21 -15.38 -17.89 6.77
CA SER A 21 -14.46 -19.04 6.80
C SER A 21 -13.04 -18.64 7.22
N LEU A 22 -12.55 -17.47 6.78
CA LEU A 22 -11.25 -16.93 7.20
C LEU A 22 -11.17 -16.66 8.70
N THR A 23 -12.31 -16.37 9.32
CA THR A 23 -12.38 -16.15 10.78
C THR A 23 -12.29 -17.47 11.54
N ALA A 24 -12.83 -18.54 10.99
CA ALA A 24 -12.82 -19.86 11.61
C ALA A 24 -11.48 -20.60 11.44
N SER A 25 -10.75 -20.39 10.34
CA SER A 25 -9.49 -21.05 10.05
C SER A 25 -8.49 -20.09 9.40
N PRO A 26 -7.79 -19.25 10.19
CA PRO A 26 -6.78 -18.35 9.66
C PRO A 26 -5.63 -19.14 9.01
N GLY A 27 -5.36 -18.92 7.74
CA GLY A 27 -4.25 -19.53 7.01
C GLY A 27 -4.57 -20.80 6.21
N SER A 28 -5.82 -21.24 6.15
CA SER A 28 -6.25 -22.21 5.14
C SER A 28 -6.18 -21.58 3.75
N PRO A 29 -5.60 -22.27 2.74
CA PRO A 29 -5.68 -21.79 1.38
C PRO A 29 -7.16 -21.66 1.01
N LEU A 30 -7.53 -20.48 0.51
CA LEU A 30 -8.87 -20.25 -0.03
C LEU A 30 -9.07 -21.24 -1.18
N ALA A 31 -10.09 -22.06 -1.09
CA ALA A 31 -10.55 -22.80 -2.25
C ALA A 31 -10.86 -21.76 -3.34
N SER A 32 -10.32 -22.00 -4.56
CA SER A 32 -10.58 -21.13 -5.70
C SER A 32 -12.10 -21.10 -5.94
N ASP A 33 -12.73 -20.05 -5.47
CA ASP A 33 -14.18 -19.89 -5.63
C ASP A 33 -14.41 -19.44 -7.07
N HIS A 34 -14.73 -20.42 -7.93
CA HIS A 34 -14.97 -20.26 -9.35
C HIS A 34 -16.27 -19.49 -9.58
N GLY A 35 -16.29 -18.22 -9.35
CA GLY A 35 -17.48 -17.39 -9.56
C GLY A 35 -17.36 -15.97 -9.02
N LEU A 36 -16.30 -15.69 -8.28
CA LEU A 36 -16.06 -14.34 -7.77
C LEU A 36 -15.44 -13.42 -8.85
N THR A 37 -15.79 -12.15 -8.81
CA THR A 37 -15.12 -11.13 -9.63
C THR A 37 -13.65 -10.97 -9.17
N GLU A 38 -12.82 -10.42 -10.05
CA GLU A 38 -11.40 -10.12 -9.73
C GLU A 38 -11.27 -9.22 -8.49
N VAL A 39 -12.14 -8.22 -8.37
CA VAL A 39 -12.17 -7.31 -7.21
C VAL A 39 -12.48 -8.07 -5.92
N SER A 40 -13.42 -8.99 -5.94
CA SER A 40 -13.78 -9.82 -4.79
C SER A 40 -12.65 -10.76 -4.40
N THR A 41 -11.99 -11.35 -5.38
CA THR A 41 -10.80 -12.18 -5.19
C THR A 41 -9.64 -11.36 -4.58
N MET A 42 -9.40 -10.15 -5.08
CA MET A 42 -8.41 -9.22 -4.51
C MET A 42 -8.75 -8.87 -3.05
N LEU A 43 -10.03 -8.61 -2.74
CA LEU A 43 -10.46 -8.30 -1.38
C LEU A 43 -10.17 -9.45 -0.43
N ILE A 44 -10.59 -10.66 -0.77
CA ILE A 44 -10.38 -11.86 0.06
C ILE A 44 -8.88 -12.12 0.25
N GLY A 45 -8.10 -12.11 -0.83
CA GLY A 45 -6.66 -12.33 -0.77
C GLY A 45 -5.94 -11.30 0.13
N SER A 46 -6.29 -10.02 -0.01
CA SER A 46 -5.69 -8.96 0.80
C SER A 46 -6.15 -9.00 2.27
N GLU A 47 -7.41 -9.35 2.54
CA GLU A 47 -7.90 -9.54 3.91
C GLU A 47 -7.20 -10.73 4.59
N THR A 48 -7.03 -11.84 3.87
CA THR A 48 -6.29 -13.02 4.34
C THR A 48 -4.86 -12.66 4.70
N ALA A 49 -4.13 -12.00 3.80
CA ALA A 49 -2.76 -11.58 4.03
C ALA A 49 -2.65 -10.59 5.22
N ALA A 50 -3.55 -9.62 5.30
CA ALA A 50 -3.57 -8.66 6.40
C ALA A 50 -3.80 -9.35 7.76
N ARG A 51 -4.76 -10.25 7.85
CA ARG A 51 -5.04 -11.03 9.08
C ARG A 51 -3.85 -11.91 9.46
N TYR A 52 -3.24 -12.57 8.48
CA TYR A 52 -2.08 -13.41 8.71
C TYR A 52 -0.90 -12.62 9.28
N ILE A 53 -0.56 -11.48 8.69
CA ILE A 53 0.50 -10.61 9.21
C ILE A 53 0.14 -10.09 10.61
N LEU A 54 -1.10 -9.63 10.83
CA LEU A 54 -1.55 -9.15 12.14
C LEU A 54 -1.50 -10.22 13.21
N GLY A 55 -1.81 -11.48 12.88
CA GLY A 55 -1.68 -12.63 13.79
C GLY A 55 -0.23 -12.89 14.23
N HIS A 56 0.76 -12.40 13.45
CA HIS A 56 2.18 -12.53 13.77
C HIS A 56 2.82 -11.19 14.22
N ARG A 57 2.01 -10.16 14.47
CA ARG A 57 2.48 -8.81 14.79
C ARG A 57 3.49 -8.75 15.94
N ASP A 58 3.23 -9.48 17.02
CA ASP A 58 4.10 -9.48 18.20
C ASP A 58 5.49 -10.08 17.93
N HIS A 59 5.59 -10.89 16.89
CA HIS A 59 6.85 -11.46 16.44
C HIS A 59 7.63 -10.57 15.49
N LEU A 60 7.01 -9.52 14.94
CA LEU A 60 7.63 -8.59 14.01
C LEU A 60 8.36 -7.43 14.70
N GLY A 61 8.15 -7.23 16.02
CA GLY A 61 8.77 -6.15 16.78
C GLY A 61 8.16 -4.77 16.47
N ASP A 62 8.88 -3.72 16.89
CA ASP A 62 8.36 -2.35 16.86
C ASP A 62 8.53 -1.63 15.50
N ALA A 63 9.49 -2.08 14.69
CA ALA A 63 9.85 -1.45 13.42
C ALA A 63 10.03 -2.49 12.29
N PRO A 64 8.95 -3.20 11.89
CA PRO A 64 9.02 -4.13 10.79
C PRO A 64 9.22 -3.40 9.46
N VAL A 65 9.92 -4.06 8.53
CA VAL A 65 10.03 -3.61 7.15
C VAL A 65 9.15 -4.49 6.28
N PHE A 66 8.37 -3.85 5.43
CA PHE A 66 7.44 -4.53 4.53
C PHE A 66 7.94 -4.45 3.10
N TRP A 67 7.67 -5.48 2.35
CA TRP A 67 7.80 -5.51 0.92
C TRP A 67 6.44 -5.76 0.28
N THR A 68 6.10 -4.96 -0.72
CA THR A 68 4.82 -5.05 -1.41
C THR A 68 5.06 -5.24 -2.90
N ARG A 69 4.48 -6.29 -3.44
CA ARG A 69 4.62 -6.68 -4.85
C ARG A 69 3.75 -5.87 -5.82
N GLU A 70 2.93 -4.97 -5.31
CA GLU A 70 2.00 -4.18 -6.12
C GLU A 70 2.75 -3.22 -7.03
N GLN A 71 2.41 -3.25 -8.32
CA GLN A 71 3.08 -2.47 -9.36
C GLN A 71 2.11 -1.62 -10.19
N ARG A 72 0.80 -1.76 -9.97
CA ARG A 72 -0.24 -1.06 -10.73
C ARG A 72 -1.14 -0.25 -9.81
N GLY A 73 -1.72 0.82 -10.37
CA GLY A 73 -2.62 1.69 -9.63
C GLY A 73 -3.91 1.03 -9.17
N GLU A 74 -4.38 -0.02 -9.88
CA GLU A 74 -5.54 -0.79 -9.44
C GLU A 74 -5.31 -1.50 -8.12
N GLU A 75 -4.17 -2.20 -7.97
CA GLU A 75 -3.82 -2.82 -6.70
C GLU A 75 -3.56 -1.75 -5.62
N ALA A 76 -2.97 -0.62 -6.01
CA ALA A 76 -2.77 0.52 -5.09
C ALA A 76 -4.09 1.12 -4.61
N ALA A 77 -5.13 1.16 -5.47
CA ALA A 77 -6.46 1.64 -5.10
C ALA A 77 -7.07 0.85 -3.94
N THR A 78 -6.71 -0.43 -3.80
CA THR A 78 -7.18 -1.27 -2.68
C THR A 78 -6.75 -0.71 -1.32
N TRP A 79 -5.58 -0.05 -1.22
CA TRP A 79 -5.13 0.60 0.01
C TRP A 79 -5.99 1.77 0.42
N LEU A 80 -6.55 2.49 -0.55
CA LEU A 80 -7.35 3.68 -0.33
C LEU A 80 -8.81 3.35 -0.01
N PHE A 81 -9.34 2.26 -0.57
CA PHE A 81 -10.77 1.98 -0.54
C PHE A 81 -11.17 0.74 0.27
N PHE A 82 -10.31 -0.26 0.44
CA PHE A 82 -10.67 -1.41 1.26
C PHE A 82 -10.50 -1.10 2.74
N ARG A 83 -11.60 -1.15 3.52
CA ARG A 83 -11.59 -0.83 4.95
C ARG A 83 -10.62 -1.65 5.77
N HIS A 84 -10.47 -2.94 5.45
CA HIS A 84 -9.54 -3.80 6.19
C HIS A 84 -8.09 -3.34 6.01
N LYS A 85 -7.71 -2.81 4.83
CA LYS A 85 -6.35 -2.30 4.61
C LYS A 85 -6.07 -1.03 5.42
N TYR A 86 -7.04 -0.11 5.53
CA TYR A 86 -6.91 1.05 6.40
C TYR A 86 -6.68 0.62 7.86
N ARG A 87 -7.54 -0.28 8.38
CA ARG A 87 -7.40 -0.84 9.74
C ARG A 87 -6.10 -1.61 9.94
N TYR A 88 -5.63 -2.30 8.91
CA TYR A 88 -4.32 -2.96 8.93
C TYR A 88 -3.20 -1.93 9.11
N LEU A 89 -3.20 -0.83 8.37
CA LEU A 89 -2.20 0.24 8.51
C LEU A 89 -2.22 0.87 9.90
N GLU A 90 -3.39 1.17 10.45
CA GLU A 90 -3.53 1.66 11.82
C GLU A 90 -2.86 0.73 12.85
N ARG A 91 -3.06 -0.57 12.70
CA ARG A 91 -2.49 -1.57 13.61
C ARG A 91 -1.00 -1.80 13.39
N MET A 92 -0.50 -1.59 12.16
CA MET A 92 0.91 -1.78 11.80
C MET A 92 1.74 -0.50 11.91
N ALA A 93 1.12 0.64 12.14
CA ALA A 93 1.81 1.89 12.42
C ALA A 93 2.82 1.75 13.56
N PRO A 94 3.96 2.46 13.53
CA PRO A 94 4.96 2.43 14.60
C PRO A 94 4.34 2.72 15.96
N ARG A 95 4.60 1.88 16.95
CA ARG A 95 4.05 2.03 18.31
C ARG A 95 4.75 3.11 19.12
N ARG A 96 5.97 3.51 18.73
CA ARG A 96 6.78 4.50 19.44
C ARG A 96 7.00 5.73 18.59
N PRO A 97 6.93 6.94 19.16
CA PRO A 97 7.38 8.15 18.48
C PRO A 97 8.84 7.99 18.03
N GLY A 98 9.12 8.25 16.77
CA GLY A 98 10.46 8.08 16.19
C GLY A 98 10.81 6.65 15.75
N GLY A 99 9.96 5.66 15.99
CA GLY A 99 10.08 4.33 15.39
C GLY A 99 9.86 4.42 13.87
N THR A 100 10.78 3.87 13.09
CA THR A 100 10.66 3.86 11.62
C THR A 100 10.29 2.47 11.15
N SER A 101 9.03 2.28 10.82
CA SER A 101 8.61 1.18 9.96
C SER A 101 8.83 1.58 8.51
N GLY A 102 9.17 0.65 7.64
CA GLY A 102 9.42 0.94 6.23
C GLY A 102 8.62 0.03 5.31
N ARG A 103 8.30 0.53 4.10
CA ARG A 103 7.66 -0.28 3.06
C ARG A 103 8.28 -0.01 1.71
N GLY A 104 8.78 -1.07 1.08
CA GLY A 104 9.28 -1.04 -0.29
C GLY A 104 8.18 -1.40 -1.30
N PHE A 105 8.21 -0.71 -2.45
CA PHE A 105 7.42 -1.00 -3.64
C PHE A 105 8.32 -1.17 -4.84
N CYS A 106 8.03 -2.17 -5.68
CA CYS A 106 8.63 -2.27 -7.02
C CYS A 106 7.67 -1.63 -8.01
N VAL A 107 8.08 -0.53 -8.63
CA VAL A 107 7.33 0.18 -9.66
C VAL A 107 8.29 0.51 -10.80
N PRO A 108 8.52 -0.41 -11.76
CA PRO A 108 9.42 -0.16 -12.88
C PRO A 108 9.00 1.04 -13.72
N GLU A 109 9.96 1.75 -14.32
CA GLU A 109 9.66 2.89 -15.21
C GLU A 109 8.74 2.51 -16.37
N THR A 110 8.87 1.30 -16.89
CA THR A 110 7.97 0.76 -17.93
C THR A 110 6.52 0.65 -17.44
N ALA A 111 6.32 0.31 -16.16
CA ALA A 111 4.99 0.28 -15.55
C ALA A 111 4.44 1.70 -15.40
N VAL A 112 5.27 2.67 -15.01
CA VAL A 112 4.87 4.09 -14.93
C VAL A 112 4.48 4.62 -16.31
N ALA A 113 5.31 4.36 -17.33
CA ALA A 113 5.07 4.82 -18.70
C ALA A 113 3.81 4.23 -19.33
N SER A 114 3.47 2.98 -19.01
CA SER A 114 2.28 2.29 -19.54
C SER A 114 1.00 2.54 -18.73
N SER A 115 1.12 3.07 -17.51
CA SER A 115 -0.03 3.32 -16.64
C SER A 115 -0.73 4.64 -16.99
N PRO A 116 -2.06 4.67 -17.05
CA PRO A 116 -2.81 5.91 -17.22
C PRO A 116 -2.63 6.83 -16.01
N ALA A 117 -2.84 8.13 -16.22
CA ALA A 117 -2.60 9.15 -15.19
C ALA A 117 -3.37 8.90 -13.89
N TYR A 118 -4.61 8.39 -13.95
CA TYR A 118 -5.41 8.13 -12.76
C TYR A 118 -4.82 6.99 -11.89
N GLU A 119 -4.25 5.95 -12.48
CA GLU A 119 -3.59 4.87 -11.73
C GLU A 119 -2.33 5.37 -11.03
N ARG A 120 -1.54 6.22 -11.69
CA ARG A 120 -0.37 6.86 -11.10
C ARG A 120 -0.75 7.75 -9.91
N VAL A 121 -1.88 8.47 -10.00
CA VAL A 121 -2.44 9.24 -8.88
C VAL A 121 -2.86 8.30 -7.73
N LEU A 122 -3.51 7.18 -8.02
CA LEU A 122 -3.88 6.20 -6.98
C LEU A 122 -2.65 5.61 -6.28
N MET A 123 -1.60 5.28 -7.02
CA MET A 123 -0.32 4.82 -6.46
C MET A 123 0.30 5.91 -5.56
N PHE A 124 0.36 7.14 -6.01
CA PHE A 124 0.85 8.28 -5.23
C PHE A 124 0.07 8.43 -3.91
N LEU A 125 -1.26 8.38 -3.97
CA LEU A 125 -2.10 8.50 -2.77
C LEU A 125 -1.97 7.31 -1.82
N ALA A 126 -1.78 6.09 -2.34
CA ALA A 126 -1.50 4.92 -1.50
C ALA A 126 -0.17 5.06 -0.75
N ILE A 127 0.87 5.57 -1.40
CA ILE A 127 2.16 5.90 -0.77
C ILE A 127 1.97 7.00 0.29
N ALA A 128 1.24 8.07 -0.04
CA ALA A 128 0.94 9.15 0.90
C ALA A 128 0.15 8.66 2.13
N LEU A 129 -0.77 7.72 1.96
CA LEU A 129 -1.49 7.08 3.05
C LEU A 129 -0.53 6.36 4.00
N MET A 130 0.43 5.62 3.49
CA MET A 130 1.41 4.92 4.34
C MET A 130 2.31 5.88 5.10
N GLU A 131 2.79 6.93 4.43
CA GLU A 131 3.57 8.00 5.06
C GLU A 131 2.76 8.70 6.17
N SER A 132 1.45 8.86 6.01
CA SER A 132 0.58 9.45 7.04
C SER A 132 0.50 8.63 8.33
N PHE A 133 0.74 7.33 8.23
CA PHE A 133 0.85 6.41 9.37
C PHE A 133 2.29 6.31 9.93
N GLY A 134 3.23 7.12 9.44
CA GLY A 134 4.64 7.05 9.85
C GLY A 134 5.39 5.85 9.28
N ILE A 135 4.85 5.20 8.25
CA ILE A 135 5.51 4.12 7.51
C ILE A 135 6.30 4.76 6.36
N ARG A 136 7.61 4.81 6.50
CA ARG A 136 8.49 5.35 5.46
C ARG A 136 8.42 4.51 4.20
N THR A 137 8.17 5.12 3.05
CA THR A 137 8.05 4.41 1.79
C THR A 137 9.31 4.55 0.93
N TRP A 138 9.62 3.48 0.21
CA TRP A 138 10.68 3.41 -0.78
C TRP A 138 10.11 2.84 -2.08
N VAL A 139 10.52 3.41 -3.20
CA VAL A 139 10.15 2.93 -4.53
C VAL A 139 11.41 2.54 -5.28
N THR A 140 11.47 1.32 -5.80
CA THR A 140 12.52 0.88 -6.71
C THR A 140 11.97 0.71 -8.12
N ASP A 141 12.75 1.12 -9.10
CA ASP A 141 12.54 0.92 -10.53
C ASP A 141 13.08 -0.44 -11.03
N ASP A 142 13.86 -1.14 -10.19
CA ASP A 142 14.48 -2.42 -10.55
C ASP A 142 13.43 -3.53 -10.70
N GLY A 143 13.11 -3.86 -11.95
CA GLY A 143 12.20 -4.95 -12.32
C GLY A 143 12.62 -6.33 -11.83
N GLY A 144 13.89 -6.54 -11.43
CA GLY A 144 14.38 -7.79 -10.84
C GLY A 144 13.63 -8.18 -9.56
N PHE A 145 13.11 -7.20 -8.85
CA PHE A 145 12.30 -7.43 -7.64
C PHE A 145 10.80 -7.64 -7.89
N ALA A 146 10.34 -7.49 -9.14
CA ALA A 146 8.93 -7.57 -9.49
C ALA A 146 8.25 -8.89 -9.12
N HIS A 147 9.02 -9.98 -9.04
CA HIS A 147 8.53 -11.32 -8.70
C HIS A 147 8.76 -11.72 -7.24
N THR A 148 9.37 -10.84 -6.44
CA THR A 148 9.58 -11.13 -5.01
C THR A 148 8.25 -11.14 -4.27
N ASP A 149 7.97 -12.21 -3.53
CA ASP A 149 6.76 -12.32 -2.72
C ASP A 149 6.64 -11.18 -1.71
N GLY A 150 5.40 -10.78 -1.39
CA GLY A 150 5.12 -9.83 -0.33
C GLY A 150 5.51 -10.41 1.02
N PHE A 151 6.21 -9.63 1.86
CA PHE A 151 6.62 -10.05 3.20
C PHE A 151 6.66 -8.90 4.20
N ALA A 152 6.63 -9.27 5.48
CA ALA A 152 6.96 -8.40 6.61
C ALA A 152 8.20 -8.98 7.33
N LEU A 153 9.26 -8.18 7.46
CA LEU A 153 10.55 -8.60 8.01
C LEU A 153 10.81 -7.93 9.36
N SER A 154 11.12 -8.75 10.36
CA SER A 154 11.84 -8.33 11.57
C SER A 154 13.30 -8.76 11.43
N HIS A 155 14.19 -7.79 11.20
CA HIS A 155 15.59 -8.05 10.88
C HIS A 155 16.24 -9.02 11.88
N GLY A 156 16.88 -10.06 11.34
CA GLY A 156 17.60 -11.08 12.14
C GLY A 156 16.70 -12.00 12.99
N ARG A 157 15.39 -11.84 12.96
CA ARG A 157 14.46 -12.60 13.81
C ARG A 157 13.51 -13.48 13.01
N ARG A 158 12.67 -12.87 12.16
CA ARG A 158 11.58 -13.55 11.47
C ARG A 158 11.10 -12.80 10.26
N ALA A 159 10.62 -13.52 9.27
CA ALA A 159 9.84 -12.96 8.17
C ALA A 159 8.48 -13.67 8.09
N VAL A 160 7.45 -12.88 7.84
CA VAL A 160 6.09 -13.34 7.55
C VAL A 160 5.85 -13.06 6.08
N ILE A 161 5.73 -14.13 5.29
CA ILE A 161 5.44 -14.07 3.86
C ILE A 161 3.93 -14.03 3.71
N ALA A 162 3.42 -13.07 2.96
CA ALA A 162 1.99 -12.94 2.71
C ALA A 162 1.80 -12.30 1.33
N SER A 163 1.80 -13.13 0.30
CA SER A 163 1.62 -12.74 -1.09
C SER A 163 0.25 -13.18 -1.58
N TRP A 164 -0.48 -12.26 -2.20
CA TRP A 164 -1.81 -12.50 -2.76
C TRP A 164 -1.97 -11.89 -4.16
N VAL A 165 -1.11 -10.94 -4.51
CA VAL A 165 -1.14 -10.26 -5.81
C VAL A 165 -0.51 -11.16 -6.86
N ARG A 166 -1.22 -11.40 -7.95
CA ARG A 166 -0.76 -12.20 -9.11
C ARG A 166 -0.26 -13.60 -8.72
N THR A 167 -0.97 -14.24 -7.82
CA THR A 167 -0.66 -15.59 -7.33
C THR A 167 -1.56 -16.66 -7.98
N GLU A 168 -2.20 -16.36 -9.12
CA GLU A 168 -3.12 -17.27 -9.81
C GLU A 168 -4.21 -17.84 -8.89
N GLY A 169 -4.68 -17.02 -7.93
CA GLY A 169 -5.71 -17.40 -6.96
C GLY A 169 -5.19 -18.12 -5.71
N ALA A 170 -3.89 -18.45 -5.64
CA ALA A 170 -3.29 -19.05 -4.44
C ALA A 170 -2.57 -18.00 -3.60
N SER A 171 -2.95 -17.82 -2.33
CA SER A 171 -2.19 -16.99 -1.39
C SER A 171 -0.98 -17.77 -0.86
N HIS A 172 0.22 -17.18 -0.95
CA HIS A 172 1.41 -17.75 -0.32
C HIS A 172 1.56 -17.17 1.09
N LEU A 173 1.26 -17.98 2.10
CA LEU A 173 1.32 -17.62 3.51
C LEU A 173 2.33 -18.51 4.22
N ALA A 174 3.38 -17.93 4.79
CA ALA A 174 4.40 -18.68 5.52
C ALA A 174 5.11 -17.81 6.57
N VAL A 175 5.68 -18.45 7.56
CA VAL A 175 6.58 -17.80 8.53
C VAL A 175 7.93 -18.49 8.46
N THR A 176 9.00 -17.73 8.44
CA THR A 176 10.36 -18.28 8.45
C THR A 176 11.26 -17.55 9.43
N ALA A 177 12.13 -18.32 10.08
CA ALA A 177 13.25 -17.82 10.87
C ALA A 177 14.59 -18.36 10.32
N ARG A 178 14.59 -18.99 9.13
CA ARG A 178 15.79 -19.54 8.49
C ARG A 178 16.77 -18.43 8.13
N PRO A 179 18.03 -18.47 8.61
CA PRO A 179 18.98 -17.37 8.39
C PRO A 179 19.21 -17.02 6.92
N GLY A 180 19.20 -18.01 6.01
CA GLY A 180 19.33 -17.78 4.57
C GLY A 180 18.18 -16.95 4.01
N ALA A 181 16.92 -17.33 4.30
CA ALA A 181 15.74 -16.60 3.86
C ALA A 181 15.70 -15.17 4.45
N LEU A 182 16.06 -15.02 5.74
CA LEU A 182 16.12 -13.71 6.38
C LEU A 182 17.15 -12.79 5.73
N ARG A 183 18.31 -13.32 5.32
CA ARG A 183 19.32 -12.57 4.57
C ARG A 183 18.79 -12.11 3.22
N THR A 184 18.17 -12.99 2.45
CA THR A 184 17.56 -12.62 1.15
C THR A 184 16.55 -11.49 1.30
N PHE A 185 15.63 -11.57 2.27
CA PHE A 185 14.67 -10.49 2.51
C PHE A 185 15.32 -9.20 3.01
N ALA A 186 16.38 -9.30 3.82
CA ALA A 186 17.13 -8.13 4.26
C ALA A 186 17.91 -7.48 3.10
N GLU A 187 18.44 -8.26 2.16
CA GLU A 187 19.10 -7.76 0.95
C GLU A 187 18.10 -7.00 0.07
N VAL A 188 16.89 -7.55 -0.16
CA VAL A 188 15.83 -6.85 -0.91
C VAL A 188 15.50 -5.50 -0.26
N THR A 189 15.20 -5.49 1.04
CA THR A 189 14.81 -4.25 1.73
C THR A 189 15.98 -3.27 1.85
N GLY A 190 17.20 -3.77 2.05
CA GLY A 190 18.42 -2.98 2.08
C GLY A 190 18.70 -2.32 0.73
N HIS A 191 18.66 -3.08 -0.37
CA HIS A 191 18.83 -2.54 -1.72
C HIS A 191 17.81 -1.44 -1.99
N VAL A 192 16.53 -1.72 -1.78
CA VAL A 192 15.43 -0.77 -2.06
C VAL A 192 15.54 0.49 -1.22
N SER A 193 15.93 0.39 0.06
CA SER A 193 16.09 1.56 0.91
C SER A 193 17.27 2.46 0.51
N HIS A 194 18.34 1.88 -0.06
CA HIS A 194 19.53 2.62 -0.49
C HIS A 194 19.41 3.18 -1.92
N HIS A 195 18.68 2.49 -2.80
CA HIS A 195 18.52 2.84 -4.21
C HIS A 195 17.12 3.33 -4.57
N SER A 196 16.35 3.77 -3.57
CA SER A 196 15.01 4.27 -3.82
C SER A 196 15.00 5.51 -4.70
N ALA A 197 14.21 5.49 -5.77
CA ALA A 197 13.96 6.65 -6.63
C ALA A 197 13.29 7.81 -5.86
N THR A 198 12.72 7.53 -4.69
CA THR A 198 12.01 8.50 -3.86
C THR A 198 12.72 8.78 -2.53
N ALA A 199 14.03 8.48 -2.45
CA ALA A 199 14.79 8.65 -1.23
C ALA A 199 14.89 10.13 -0.81
N ALA A 200 14.39 10.45 0.38
CA ALA A 200 14.57 11.74 1.04
C ALA A 200 14.32 11.60 2.54
N GLU A 201 14.83 12.55 3.32
CA GLU A 201 14.69 12.51 4.78
C GLU A 201 13.27 12.88 5.23
N LYS A 202 12.73 13.97 4.71
CA LYS A 202 11.42 14.50 5.09
C LYS A 202 10.30 13.91 4.23
N ALA A 203 9.16 13.61 4.83
CA ALA A 203 8.01 13.03 4.13
C ALA A 203 7.54 13.89 2.94
N GLY A 204 7.47 15.22 3.08
CA GLY A 204 7.11 16.11 1.97
C GLY A 204 8.08 16.03 0.79
N GLN A 205 9.37 15.87 1.04
CA GLN A 205 10.37 15.68 -0.01
C GLN A 205 10.22 14.31 -0.69
N ARG A 206 9.94 13.24 0.08
CA ARG A 206 9.65 11.92 -0.50
C ARG A 206 8.40 11.95 -1.37
N LEU A 207 7.35 12.63 -0.92
CA LEU A 207 6.14 12.81 -1.73
C LEU A 207 6.40 13.60 -3.01
N ALA A 208 7.20 14.66 -2.95
CA ALA A 208 7.59 15.42 -4.14
C ALA A 208 8.37 14.54 -5.13
N ALA A 209 9.38 13.80 -4.66
CA ALA A 209 10.13 12.85 -5.47
C ALA A 209 9.25 11.71 -6.02
N THR A 210 8.28 11.23 -5.24
CA THR A 210 7.30 10.24 -5.72
C THR A 210 6.43 10.79 -6.83
N ALA A 211 5.95 12.03 -6.71
CA ALA A 211 5.16 12.67 -7.76
C ALA A 211 5.98 12.83 -9.04
N GLU A 212 7.23 13.29 -8.94
CA GLU A 212 8.17 13.39 -10.06
C GLU A 212 8.39 12.03 -10.72
N TYR A 213 8.74 11.00 -9.95
CA TYR A 213 8.94 9.64 -10.44
C TYR A 213 7.71 9.09 -11.18
N LEU A 214 6.52 9.35 -10.65
CA LEU A 214 5.26 8.93 -11.27
C LEU A 214 4.79 9.87 -12.39
N ASN A 215 5.61 10.85 -12.79
CA ASN A 215 5.28 11.85 -13.80
C ASN A 215 3.96 12.58 -13.49
N LEU A 216 3.85 13.12 -12.27
CA LEU A 216 2.70 13.87 -11.74
C LEU A 216 3.15 15.27 -11.27
N ASP A 217 2.28 16.26 -11.39
CA ASP A 217 2.51 17.60 -10.85
C ASP A 217 2.23 17.64 -9.34
N ALA A 218 3.28 17.67 -8.53
CA ALA A 218 3.19 17.72 -7.06
C ALA A 218 2.40 18.95 -6.57
N SER A 219 2.54 20.10 -7.23
CA SER A 219 1.83 21.33 -6.87
C SER A 219 0.32 21.21 -7.14
N TRP A 220 -0.05 20.59 -8.25
CA TRP A 220 -1.44 20.30 -8.58
C TRP A 220 -2.03 19.32 -7.58
N LEU A 221 -1.31 18.23 -7.25
CA LEU A 221 -1.73 17.24 -6.26
C LEU A 221 -1.97 17.89 -4.90
N GLY A 222 -1.03 18.70 -4.42
CA GLY A 222 -1.16 19.42 -3.16
C GLY A 222 -2.42 20.28 -3.11
N ARG A 223 -2.64 21.13 -4.14
CA ARG A 223 -3.84 21.97 -4.22
C ARG A 223 -5.13 21.16 -4.31
N ARG A 224 -5.14 20.06 -5.09
CA ARG A 224 -6.31 19.23 -5.27
C ARG A 224 -6.67 18.47 -4.00
N CYS A 225 -5.68 17.91 -3.32
CA CYS A 225 -5.86 17.26 -2.03
C CYS A 225 -6.36 18.23 -0.95
N ALA A 226 -5.84 19.47 -0.92
CA ALA A 226 -6.34 20.49 0.00
C ALA A 226 -7.82 20.84 -0.24
N GLN A 227 -8.23 20.98 -1.51
CA GLN A 227 -9.64 21.20 -1.86
C GLN A 227 -10.53 20.02 -1.41
N LEU A 228 -10.09 18.79 -1.66
CA LEU A 228 -10.83 17.59 -1.27
C LEU A 228 -10.96 17.48 0.24
N SER A 229 -9.89 17.75 0.98
CA SER A 229 -9.90 17.72 2.45
C SER A 229 -10.82 18.80 3.06
N ALA A 230 -10.91 19.98 2.43
CA ALA A 230 -11.77 21.07 2.89
C ALA A 230 -13.26 20.77 2.65
N VAL A 231 -13.60 20.07 1.56
CA VAL A 231 -15.00 19.76 1.20
C VAL A 231 -15.50 18.47 1.87
N GLY A 232 -14.59 17.56 2.22
CA GLY A 232 -14.86 16.21 2.71
C GLY A 232 -15.13 15.23 1.57
N THR A 233 -14.58 14.03 1.72
CA THR A 233 -14.69 12.96 0.70
C THR A 233 -16.09 12.37 0.60
N GLU A 234 -16.92 12.48 1.66
CA GLU A 234 -18.31 11.99 1.68
C GLU A 234 -19.20 12.63 0.60
N ARG A 235 -18.82 13.83 0.10
CA ARG A 235 -19.53 14.50 -0.99
C ARG A 235 -19.18 13.92 -2.35
N LEU A 236 -18.06 13.22 -2.47
CA LEU A 236 -17.63 12.60 -3.73
C LEU A 236 -18.33 11.27 -3.98
N ALA A 237 -18.50 10.48 -2.93
CA ALA A 237 -19.14 9.18 -3.00
C ALA A 237 -19.52 8.68 -1.60
N ARG A 238 -20.58 7.88 -1.56
CA ARG A 238 -20.97 7.13 -0.36
C ARG A 238 -20.98 5.65 -0.71
N PRO A 239 -19.94 4.89 -0.34
CA PRO A 239 -19.91 3.46 -0.63
C PRO A 239 -21.12 2.77 -0.01
N ARG A 240 -21.83 1.97 -0.80
CA ARG A 240 -22.94 1.13 -0.35
C ARG A 240 -22.44 -0.17 0.27
N SER A 241 -21.33 -0.69 -0.25
CA SER A 241 -20.68 -1.87 0.33
C SER A 241 -19.99 -1.51 1.65
N ARG A 242 -20.29 -2.27 2.70
CA ARG A 242 -19.63 -2.16 4.02
C ARG A 242 -18.13 -2.49 3.99
N LEU A 243 -17.65 -3.10 2.93
CA LEU A 243 -16.25 -3.49 2.75
C LEU A 243 -15.39 -2.35 2.20
N LEU A 244 -16.04 -1.33 1.63
CA LEU A 244 -15.40 -0.12 1.12
C LEU A 244 -15.52 1.03 2.11
N GLY A 245 -14.55 1.93 2.07
CA GLY A 245 -14.52 3.18 2.82
C GLY A 245 -13.72 4.24 2.10
N LEU A 246 -13.80 5.47 2.57
CA LEU A 246 -13.07 6.62 2.05
C LEU A 246 -12.03 7.13 3.05
N GLU A 247 -11.92 6.50 4.22
CA GLU A 247 -11.02 6.89 5.29
C GLU A 247 -9.56 6.95 4.83
N GLY A 248 -9.16 5.96 3.98
CA GLY A 248 -7.82 5.92 3.40
C GLY A 248 -7.56 7.07 2.41
N LEU A 249 -8.50 7.35 1.52
CA LEU A 249 -8.41 8.47 0.59
C LEU A 249 -8.36 9.80 1.34
N GLU A 250 -9.20 9.97 2.37
CA GLU A 250 -9.27 11.18 3.16
C GLU A 250 -7.98 11.45 3.94
N ALA A 251 -7.44 10.42 4.60
CA ALA A 251 -6.17 10.50 5.31
C ALA A 251 -5.01 10.83 4.36
N ALA A 252 -4.94 10.19 3.19
CA ALA A 252 -3.94 10.47 2.17
C ALA A 252 -4.02 11.92 1.67
N CYS A 253 -5.21 12.41 1.31
CA CYS A 253 -5.40 13.77 0.81
C CYS A 253 -5.05 14.81 1.87
N ARG A 254 -5.44 14.62 3.13
CA ARG A 254 -5.09 15.51 4.24
C ARG A 254 -3.57 15.60 4.39
N PHE A 255 -2.90 14.45 4.43
CA PHE A 255 -1.45 14.40 4.57
C PHE A 255 -0.72 15.06 3.40
N VAL A 256 -1.14 14.81 2.16
CA VAL A 256 -0.58 15.48 0.97
C VAL A 256 -0.75 16.98 1.05
N ALA A 257 -1.93 17.46 1.44
CA ALA A 257 -2.19 18.89 1.62
C ALA A 257 -1.25 19.52 2.65
N GLU A 258 -1.06 18.87 3.79
CA GLU A 258 -0.16 19.33 4.85
C GLU A 258 1.31 19.35 4.40
N GLN A 259 1.74 18.33 3.64
CA GLN A 259 3.15 18.17 3.28
C GLN A 259 3.57 18.97 2.03
N LEU A 260 2.70 19.13 1.03
CA LEU A 260 3.06 19.74 -0.25
C LEU A 260 2.63 21.21 -0.39
N VAL A 261 1.62 21.69 0.37
CA VAL A 261 1.19 23.09 0.30
C VAL A 261 2.12 24.02 1.09
N ILE A 262 2.85 23.49 2.09
CA ILE A 262 3.76 24.26 2.97
C ILE A 262 5.14 24.52 2.33
N ILE A 263 5.49 23.94 1.17
CA ILE A 263 6.80 24.17 0.53
C ILE A 263 6.78 25.56 -0.14
N PRO A 264 7.41 26.61 0.46
CA PRO A 264 7.58 27.87 -0.23
C PRO A 264 8.43 27.62 -1.48
N ARG A 265 7.97 28.04 -2.65
CA ARG A 265 8.81 28.06 -3.86
C ARG A 265 10.08 28.84 -3.53
N THR A 266 11.21 28.16 -3.39
CA THR A 266 12.52 28.80 -3.52
C THR A 266 12.55 29.39 -4.95
N ARG A 267 12.32 30.70 -5.07
CA ARG A 267 12.57 31.44 -6.29
C ARG A 267 14.06 31.21 -6.61
N THR A 268 14.34 30.39 -7.59
CA THR A 268 15.61 30.47 -8.31
C THR A 268 15.68 31.86 -8.92
N ALA A 269 16.52 32.72 -8.34
CA ALA A 269 16.81 34.02 -8.92
C ALA A 269 17.45 33.79 -10.29
N PRO A 270 17.04 34.53 -11.33
CA PRO A 270 17.73 34.48 -12.61
C PRO A 270 19.14 35.05 -12.42
N THR A 271 20.14 34.19 -12.67
CA THR A 271 21.54 34.62 -12.84
C THR A 271 21.59 35.59 -14.00
N ARG A 272 22.02 36.82 -13.71
CA ARG A 272 22.38 37.83 -14.70
C ARG A 272 23.76 37.47 -15.31
#